data_4f380a80a0835e269ea53347f5fe27cf
#
_entry.id   4f380a80a0835e269ea53347f5fe27cf
#
_cell.length_a   1.000
_cell.length_b   1.000
_cell.length_c   1.000
_cell.angle_alpha   90.00
_cell.angle_beta   90.00
_cell.angle_gamma   90.00
#
_symmetry.space_group_name_H-M   'P 1'
#
loop_
_entity.id
_entity.type
_entity.pdbx_description
1 polymer ?
#
loop_
_entity_poly.entity_id
_entity_poly.type
_entity_poly.pdbx_seq_one_letter_code
_entity_poly.pdbx_strand_id
1 'polypeptide(L)'
;EQPTRFGFAPALSVTAWLVLTVYLIESRLYPQMRARWTLAVLGMAVVVLAWVFPGTPYPALQSPLMPLHWALGIASYGLIGAAVVHAWLMQRAEKSMRLGEASESAMPLLTLERLTFRFVAAGFALLSATLLAGWYFSETLNHRWVWDPKTTFSVLSWITMGVLLGGRW
;
A
#
# COMPACT_ATOMS: atom_id res chain seq x y z
N GLU A 1 5.77 -31.58 -0.52
CA GLU A 1 5.61 -30.14 -0.17
C GLU A 1 5.53 -29.34 -1.47
N GLN A 2 4.44 -28.57 -1.65
CA GLN A 2 4.34 -27.73 -2.83
C GLN A 2 5.26 -26.51 -2.64
N PRO A 3 6.06 -26.15 -3.65
CA PRO A 3 6.92 -24.98 -3.55
C PRO A 3 6.07 -23.71 -3.36
N THR A 4 6.49 -22.82 -2.46
CA THR A 4 5.82 -21.54 -2.25
C THR A 4 5.84 -20.74 -3.56
N ARG A 5 4.66 -20.33 -4.01
CA ARG A 5 4.52 -19.50 -5.22
C ARG A 5 4.38 -18.04 -4.81
N PHE A 6 5.13 -17.18 -5.47
CA PHE A 6 5.05 -15.74 -5.25
C PHE A 6 5.11 -15.00 -6.58
N GLY A 7 4.44 -13.86 -6.65
CA GLY A 7 4.40 -13.06 -7.87
C GLY A 7 3.55 -11.80 -7.68
N PHE A 8 3.33 -11.08 -8.76
CA PHE A 8 2.58 -9.83 -8.77
C PHE A 8 1.18 -9.95 -8.13
N ALA A 9 0.38 -10.92 -8.58
CA ALA A 9 -1.00 -11.04 -8.14
C ALA A 9 -1.14 -11.51 -6.67
N PRO A 10 -0.36 -12.50 -6.16
CA PRO A 10 -0.28 -12.79 -4.73
C PRO A 10 0.17 -11.58 -3.89
N ALA A 11 1.18 -10.83 -4.32
CA ALA A 11 1.62 -9.63 -3.60
C ALA A 11 0.50 -8.56 -3.55
N LEU A 12 -0.21 -8.34 -4.66
CA LEU A 12 -1.34 -7.44 -4.72
C LEU A 12 -2.49 -7.89 -3.79
N SER A 13 -2.74 -9.20 -3.70
CA SER A 13 -3.76 -9.77 -2.80
C SER A 13 -3.43 -9.50 -1.33
N VAL A 14 -2.18 -9.68 -0.91
CA VAL A 14 -1.74 -9.36 0.46
C VAL A 14 -1.83 -7.85 0.71
N THR A 15 -1.44 -7.02 -0.26
CA THR A 15 -1.59 -5.56 -0.18
C THR A 15 -3.05 -5.15 -0.02
N ALA A 16 -3.96 -5.71 -0.81
CA ALA A 16 -5.40 -5.46 -0.69
C ALA A 16 -5.97 -5.90 0.67
N TRP A 17 -5.52 -7.04 1.18
CA TRP A 17 -5.87 -7.52 2.52
C TRP A 17 -5.42 -6.54 3.60
N LEU A 18 -4.21 -6.00 3.52
CA LEU A 18 -3.71 -4.99 4.45
C LEU A 18 -4.55 -3.71 4.40
N VAL A 19 -4.88 -3.21 3.19
CA VAL A 19 -5.74 -2.02 3.02
C VAL A 19 -7.11 -2.24 3.62
N LEU A 20 -7.72 -3.41 3.37
CA LEU A 20 -9.00 -3.78 3.96
C LEU A 20 -8.94 -3.88 5.49
N THR A 21 -7.86 -4.43 6.02
CA THR A 21 -7.64 -4.54 7.48
C THR A 21 -7.53 -3.17 8.12
N VAL A 22 -6.72 -2.27 7.54
CA VAL A 22 -6.62 -0.87 8.00
C VAL A 22 -7.99 -0.20 7.96
N TYR A 23 -8.72 -0.32 6.85
CA TYR A 23 -10.06 0.24 6.71
C TYR A 23 -11.04 -0.33 7.76
N LEU A 24 -11.01 -1.63 8.03
CA LEU A 24 -11.87 -2.26 9.04
C LEU A 24 -11.57 -1.74 10.44
N ILE A 25 -10.31 -1.56 10.80
CA ILE A 25 -9.91 -0.98 12.09
C ILE A 25 -10.42 0.46 12.18
N GLU A 26 -10.18 1.27 11.16
CA GLU A 26 -10.59 2.67 11.13
C GLU A 26 -12.10 2.84 11.11
N SER A 27 -12.83 1.98 10.41
CA SER A 27 -14.30 2.02 10.38
C SER A 27 -14.94 1.72 11.75
N ARG A 28 -14.20 1.10 12.67
CA ARG A 28 -14.61 0.94 14.09
C ARG A 28 -14.36 2.21 14.90
N LEU A 29 -13.30 2.96 14.57
CA LEU A 29 -12.96 4.23 15.22
C LEU A 29 -13.76 5.40 14.64
N TYR A 30 -14.10 5.31 13.35
CA TYR A 30 -14.80 6.34 12.59
C TYR A 30 -15.99 5.73 11.83
N PRO A 31 -17.15 5.51 12.49
CA PRO A 31 -18.33 4.86 11.89
C PRO A 31 -18.90 5.57 10.65
N GLN A 32 -18.53 6.83 10.42
CA GLN A 32 -18.95 7.63 9.26
C GLN A 32 -18.28 7.20 7.94
N MET A 33 -17.22 6.37 7.99
CA MET A 33 -16.56 5.88 6.78
C MET A 33 -17.44 4.90 6.02
N ARG A 34 -17.83 5.26 4.78
CA ARG A 34 -18.77 4.49 3.95
C ARG A 34 -18.13 4.00 2.65
N ALA A 35 -17.03 3.23 2.75
CA ALA A 35 -16.38 2.66 1.57
C ALA A 35 -16.46 1.11 1.51
N ARG A 36 -17.25 0.48 2.37
CA ARG A 36 -17.27 -0.98 2.58
C ARG A 36 -17.47 -1.78 1.29
N TRP A 37 -18.47 -1.44 0.52
CA TRP A 37 -18.83 -2.19 -0.69
C TRP A 37 -17.80 -2.03 -1.81
N THR A 38 -17.32 -0.80 -2.04
CA THR A 38 -16.29 -0.53 -3.06
C THR A 38 -15.01 -1.29 -2.76
N LEU A 39 -14.55 -1.24 -1.51
CA LEU A 39 -13.34 -1.95 -1.10
C LEU A 39 -13.52 -3.47 -1.11
N ALA A 40 -14.70 -3.98 -0.74
CA ALA A 40 -15.00 -5.41 -0.80
C ALA A 40 -14.98 -5.93 -2.25
N VAL A 41 -15.56 -5.20 -3.20
CA VAL A 41 -15.53 -5.56 -4.62
C VAL A 41 -14.10 -5.53 -5.17
N LEU A 42 -13.32 -4.49 -4.86
CA LEU A 42 -11.91 -4.41 -5.26
C LEU A 42 -11.09 -5.55 -4.65
N GLY A 43 -11.29 -5.85 -3.36
CA GLY A 43 -10.63 -6.97 -2.69
C GLY A 43 -10.96 -8.31 -3.33
N MET A 44 -12.22 -8.55 -3.66
CA MET A 44 -12.66 -9.75 -4.36
C MET A 44 -12.01 -9.86 -5.75
N ALA A 45 -11.99 -8.79 -6.53
CA ALA A 45 -11.36 -8.77 -7.84
C ALA A 45 -9.86 -9.13 -7.78
N VAL A 46 -9.16 -8.60 -6.77
CA VAL A 46 -7.72 -8.89 -6.56
C VAL A 46 -7.49 -10.34 -6.13
N VAL A 47 -8.37 -10.92 -5.30
CA VAL A 47 -8.29 -12.34 -4.90
C VAL A 47 -8.51 -13.25 -6.11
N VAL A 48 -9.50 -12.95 -6.96
CA VAL A 48 -9.73 -13.68 -8.22
C VAL A 48 -8.52 -13.58 -9.13
N LEU A 49 -7.92 -12.39 -9.26
CA LEU A 49 -6.71 -12.17 -10.03
C LEU A 49 -5.54 -13.03 -9.50
N ALA A 50 -5.36 -13.09 -8.18
CA ALA A 50 -4.34 -13.91 -7.54
C ALA A 50 -4.57 -15.43 -7.75
N TRP A 51 -5.82 -15.86 -7.84
CA TRP A 51 -6.17 -17.23 -8.16
C TRP A 51 -5.87 -17.58 -9.62
N VAL A 52 -6.15 -16.66 -10.57
CA VAL A 52 -5.84 -16.84 -12.00
C VAL A 52 -4.34 -16.79 -12.28
N PHE A 53 -3.60 -15.95 -11.55
CA PHE A 53 -2.16 -15.73 -11.70
C PHE A 53 -1.41 -16.06 -10.41
N PRO A 54 -1.26 -17.34 -10.05
CA PRO A 54 -0.69 -17.75 -8.75
C PRO A 54 0.81 -17.44 -8.60
N GLY A 55 1.46 -16.89 -9.63
CA GLY A 55 2.88 -16.58 -9.62
C GLY A 55 3.78 -17.78 -9.93
N THR A 56 5.08 -17.54 -9.89
CA THR A 56 6.10 -18.56 -10.16
C THR A 56 6.53 -19.27 -8.87
N PRO A 57 6.93 -20.56 -8.94
CA PRO A 57 7.57 -21.23 -7.81
C PRO A 57 8.84 -20.46 -7.42
N TYR A 58 8.98 -20.17 -6.14
CA TYR A 58 10.15 -19.47 -5.65
C TYR A 58 11.18 -20.47 -5.13
N PRO A 59 12.45 -20.40 -5.56
CA PRO A 59 13.50 -21.23 -5.01
C PRO A 59 13.69 -20.95 -3.51
N ALA A 60 14.19 -21.93 -2.78
CA ALA A 60 14.43 -21.81 -1.34
C ALA A 60 15.17 -20.50 -1.02
N LEU A 61 14.71 -19.79 0.01
CA LEU A 61 15.23 -18.49 0.41
C LEU A 61 16.75 -18.56 0.67
N GLN A 62 17.52 -17.86 -0.13
CA GLN A 62 18.98 -17.82 -0.01
C GLN A 62 19.45 -16.98 1.18
N SER A 63 18.56 -16.15 1.76
CA SER A 63 18.87 -15.30 2.91
C SER A 63 17.71 -15.28 3.90
N PRO A 64 17.95 -15.40 5.22
CA PRO A 64 16.93 -15.33 6.25
C PRO A 64 16.27 -13.95 6.34
N LEU A 65 16.90 -12.90 5.81
CA LEU A 65 16.39 -11.53 5.82
C LEU A 65 15.50 -11.20 4.60
N MET A 66 15.45 -12.06 3.60
CA MET A 66 14.61 -11.86 2.40
C MET A 66 13.11 -11.74 2.73
N PRO A 67 12.52 -12.55 3.63
CA PRO A 67 11.13 -12.38 4.06
C PRO A 67 10.87 -11.01 4.68
N LEU A 68 11.81 -10.47 5.45
CA LEU A 68 11.68 -9.14 6.04
C LEU A 68 11.65 -8.05 4.97
N HIS A 69 12.54 -8.11 3.97
CA HIS A 69 12.52 -7.19 2.84
C HIS A 69 11.17 -7.20 2.10
N TRP A 70 10.60 -8.38 1.84
CA TRP A 70 9.29 -8.51 1.22
C TRP A 70 8.17 -7.97 2.10
N ALA A 71 8.21 -8.28 3.40
CA ALA A 71 7.22 -7.78 4.35
C ALA A 71 7.22 -6.25 4.43
N LEU A 72 8.40 -5.62 4.48
CA LEU A 72 8.55 -4.16 4.45
C LEU A 72 7.98 -3.55 3.16
N GLY A 73 8.29 -4.14 2.01
CA GLY A 73 7.76 -3.70 0.71
C GLY A 73 6.25 -3.81 0.63
N ILE A 74 5.68 -4.96 0.98
CA ILE A 74 4.23 -5.18 0.97
C ILE A 74 3.52 -4.26 1.96
N ALA A 75 4.05 -4.10 3.18
CA ALA A 75 3.50 -3.19 4.18
C ALA A 75 3.53 -1.73 3.70
N SER A 76 4.63 -1.30 3.08
CA SER A 76 4.73 0.03 2.46
C SER A 76 3.62 0.26 1.43
N TYR A 77 3.47 -0.64 0.46
CA TYR A 77 2.42 -0.53 -0.56
C TYR A 77 1.00 -0.62 0.04
N GLY A 78 0.82 -1.40 1.11
CA GLY A 78 -0.45 -1.44 1.85
C GLY A 78 -0.80 -0.07 2.46
N LEU A 79 0.15 0.61 3.08
CA LEU A 79 -0.06 1.96 3.64
C LEU A 79 -0.28 3.01 2.54
N ILE A 80 0.43 2.90 1.41
CA ILE A 80 0.18 3.76 0.24
C ILE A 80 -1.24 3.53 -0.28
N GLY A 81 -1.68 2.28 -0.40
CA GLY A 81 -3.04 1.94 -0.78
C GLY A 81 -4.09 2.51 0.18
N ALA A 82 -3.84 2.45 1.50
CA ALA A 82 -4.69 3.09 2.49
C ALA A 82 -4.74 4.62 2.30
N ALA A 83 -3.59 5.26 2.06
CA ALA A 83 -3.54 6.71 1.77
C ALA A 83 -4.37 7.08 0.53
N VAL A 84 -4.31 6.28 -0.54
CA VAL A 84 -5.12 6.48 -1.75
C VAL A 84 -6.62 6.37 -1.43
N VAL A 85 -7.04 5.38 -0.63
CA VAL A 85 -8.45 5.25 -0.19
C VAL A 85 -8.89 6.48 0.59
N HIS A 86 -8.07 7.00 1.51
CA HIS A 86 -8.39 8.21 2.27
C HIS A 86 -8.46 9.45 1.39
N ALA A 87 -7.53 9.61 0.44
CA ALA A 87 -7.57 10.70 -0.54
C ALA A 87 -8.84 10.65 -1.39
N TRP A 88 -9.25 9.45 -1.82
CA TRP A 88 -10.51 9.26 -2.54
C TRP A 88 -11.75 9.63 -1.69
N LEU A 89 -11.78 9.19 -0.42
CA LEU A 89 -12.85 9.55 0.51
C LEU A 89 -12.91 11.07 0.75
N MET A 90 -11.76 11.72 0.86
CA MET A 90 -11.65 13.17 1.01
C MET A 90 -12.22 13.90 -0.21
N GLN A 91 -11.86 13.51 -1.43
CA GLN A 91 -12.40 14.07 -2.66
C GLN A 91 -13.93 13.89 -2.76
N ARG A 92 -14.41 12.71 -2.35
CA ARG A 92 -15.86 12.43 -2.33
C ARG A 92 -16.60 13.31 -1.32
N ALA A 93 -16.03 13.49 -0.13
CA ALA A 93 -16.60 14.37 0.91
C ALA A 93 -16.60 15.84 0.46
N GLU A 94 -15.54 16.32 -0.15
CA GLU A 94 -15.46 17.67 -0.72
C GLU A 94 -16.52 17.90 -1.81
N LYS A 95 -16.66 16.93 -2.73
CA LYS A 95 -17.69 17.01 -3.78
C LYS A 95 -19.11 17.08 -3.19
N SER A 96 -19.40 16.26 -2.19
CA SER A 96 -20.71 16.26 -1.51
C SER A 96 -21.00 17.61 -0.84
N MET A 97 -20.01 18.23 -0.19
CA MET A 97 -20.16 19.55 0.39
C MET A 97 -20.42 20.64 -0.66
N ARG A 98 -19.70 20.60 -1.80
CA ARG A 98 -19.92 21.56 -2.91
C ARG A 98 -21.33 21.46 -3.51
N LEU A 99 -21.93 20.27 -3.47
CA LEU A 99 -23.29 20.03 -3.97
C LEU A 99 -24.38 20.33 -2.93
N GLY A 100 -24.02 20.77 -1.73
CA GLY A 100 -24.99 21.00 -0.65
C GLY A 100 -25.60 19.72 -0.05
N GLU A 101 -25.04 18.55 -0.40
CA GLU A 101 -25.50 17.24 0.06
C GLU A 101 -24.75 16.79 1.33
N ALA A 102 -23.98 17.69 1.95
CA ALA A 102 -23.17 17.36 3.10
C ALA A 102 -24.05 16.94 4.28
N SER A 103 -23.91 15.66 4.67
CA SER A 103 -24.54 15.14 5.89
C SER A 103 -23.76 15.62 7.11
N GLU A 104 -24.44 16.01 8.18
CA GLU A 104 -23.83 16.30 9.50
C GLU A 104 -22.99 15.13 10.03
N SER A 105 -23.25 13.91 9.51
CA SER A 105 -22.50 12.68 9.85
C SER A 105 -21.24 12.49 9.03
N ALA A 106 -20.85 13.41 8.14
CA ALA A 106 -19.65 13.27 7.33
C ALA A 106 -18.38 13.44 8.18
N MET A 107 -17.37 12.60 7.92
CA MET A 107 -16.08 12.72 8.59
C MET A 107 -15.41 14.06 8.25
N PRO A 108 -14.85 14.80 9.23
CA PRO A 108 -14.19 16.06 8.95
C PRO A 108 -13.04 15.89 7.96
N LEU A 109 -12.98 16.77 6.93
CA LEU A 109 -11.93 16.74 5.91
C LEU A 109 -10.53 16.80 6.49
N LEU A 110 -10.32 17.60 7.54
CA LEU A 110 -9.03 17.70 8.24
C LEU A 110 -8.59 16.37 8.86
N THR A 111 -9.54 15.54 9.30
CA THR A 111 -9.24 14.21 9.85
C THR A 111 -8.79 13.28 8.75
N LEU A 112 -9.48 13.26 7.60
CA LEU A 112 -9.12 12.48 6.42
C LEU A 112 -7.75 12.90 5.87
N GLU A 113 -7.49 14.19 5.77
CA GLU A 113 -6.20 14.74 5.37
C GLU A 113 -5.08 14.27 6.31
N ARG A 114 -5.28 14.42 7.63
CA ARG A 114 -4.30 14.01 8.63
C ARG A 114 -3.99 12.51 8.55
N LEU A 115 -5.00 11.66 8.37
CA LEU A 115 -4.83 10.23 8.20
C LEU A 115 -4.07 9.91 6.91
N THR A 116 -4.46 10.53 5.79
CA THR A 116 -3.77 10.38 4.50
C THR A 116 -2.28 10.65 4.66
N PHE A 117 -1.90 11.78 5.23
CA PHE A 117 -0.49 12.13 5.38
C PHE A 117 0.26 11.25 6.41
N ARG A 118 -0.41 10.74 7.43
CA ARG A 118 0.20 9.75 8.35
C ARG A 118 0.53 8.46 7.62
N PHE A 119 -0.37 7.96 6.75
CA PHE A 119 -0.11 6.77 5.95
C PHE A 119 0.97 7.00 4.90
N VAL A 120 0.98 8.18 4.25
CA VAL A 120 2.06 8.55 3.32
C VAL A 120 3.41 8.56 4.05
N ALA A 121 3.50 9.19 5.23
CA ALA A 121 4.74 9.26 5.99
C ALA A 121 5.23 7.88 6.46
N ALA A 122 4.32 7.05 6.98
CA ALA A 122 4.66 5.68 7.40
C ALA A 122 5.05 4.81 6.19
N GLY A 123 4.31 4.90 5.08
CA GLY A 123 4.63 4.21 3.83
C GLY A 123 5.98 4.64 3.26
N PHE A 124 6.29 5.93 3.29
CA PHE A 124 7.59 6.47 2.89
C PHE A 124 8.74 5.92 3.74
N ALA A 125 8.57 5.88 5.07
CA ALA A 125 9.58 5.32 5.97
C ALA A 125 9.83 3.83 5.70
N LEU A 126 8.76 3.03 5.52
CA LEU A 126 8.90 1.61 5.19
C LEU A 126 9.49 1.37 3.80
N LEU A 127 9.12 2.20 2.81
CA LEU A 127 9.68 2.09 1.46
C LEU A 127 11.17 2.47 1.46
N SER A 128 11.57 3.48 2.25
CA SER A 128 12.97 3.82 2.45
C SER A 128 13.75 2.64 3.05
N ALA A 129 13.21 1.99 4.09
CA ALA A 129 13.81 0.80 4.68
C ALA A 129 13.90 -0.35 3.67
N THR A 130 12.87 -0.53 2.82
CA THR A 130 12.86 -1.55 1.76
C THR A 130 13.94 -1.29 0.72
N LEU A 131 14.10 -0.04 0.27
CA LEU A 131 15.13 0.33 -0.71
C LEU A 131 16.53 0.17 -0.13
N LEU A 132 16.76 0.58 1.12
CA LEU A 132 18.04 0.40 1.82
C LEU A 132 18.38 -1.08 2.00
N ALA A 133 17.39 -1.89 2.40
CA ALA A 133 17.56 -3.34 2.50
C ALA A 133 17.87 -3.98 1.13
N GLY A 134 17.17 -3.56 0.08
CA GLY A 134 17.43 -4.02 -1.30
C GLY A 134 18.82 -3.68 -1.79
N TRP A 135 19.28 -2.46 -1.51
CA TRP A 135 20.65 -2.05 -1.81
C TRP A 135 21.70 -2.87 -1.04
N TYR A 136 21.51 -3.03 0.28
CA TYR A 136 22.39 -3.82 1.12
C TYR A 136 22.50 -5.29 0.66
N PHE A 137 21.35 -5.91 0.29
CA PHE A 137 21.34 -7.28 -0.23
C PHE A 137 22.02 -7.40 -1.60
N SER A 138 21.84 -6.41 -2.47
CA SER A 138 22.52 -6.36 -3.77
C SER A 138 24.04 -6.38 -3.61
N GLU A 139 24.56 -5.65 -2.63
CA GLU A 139 25.99 -5.53 -2.38
C GLU A 139 26.58 -6.78 -1.69
N THR A 140 25.89 -7.32 -0.67
CA THR A 140 26.37 -8.49 0.11
C THR A 140 26.27 -9.81 -0.65
N LEU A 141 25.30 -9.97 -1.57
CA LEU A 141 25.13 -11.18 -2.36
C LEU A 141 25.88 -11.14 -3.71
N ASN A 142 26.76 -10.16 -3.89
CA ASN A 142 27.54 -9.97 -5.13
C ASN A 142 26.67 -9.85 -6.40
N HIS A 143 25.42 -9.45 -6.22
CA HIS A 143 24.51 -9.13 -7.31
C HIS A 143 24.59 -7.63 -7.59
N ARG A 144 24.99 -7.26 -8.81
CA ARG A 144 24.96 -5.85 -9.22
C ARG A 144 23.54 -5.30 -9.09
N TRP A 145 23.41 -4.07 -8.58
CA TRP A 145 22.16 -3.33 -8.60
C TRP A 145 21.59 -3.31 -10.03
N VAL A 146 20.46 -3.95 -10.22
CA VAL A 146 19.81 -4.02 -11.52
C VAL A 146 18.61 -3.08 -11.52
N TRP A 147 18.55 -2.19 -12.50
CA TRP A 147 17.40 -1.36 -12.77
C TRP A 147 16.32 -2.20 -13.46
N ASP A 148 15.58 -2.95 -12.69
CA ASP A 148 14.41 -3.66 -13.15
C ASP A 148 13.15 -2.78 -13.00
N PRO A 149 12.02 -3.13 -13.63
CA PRO A 149 10.76 -2.36 -13.50
C PRO A 149 10.32 -2.19 -12.05
N LYS A 150 10.55 -3.16 -11.17
CA LYS A 150 10.17 -3.11 -9.76
C LYS A 150 10.96 -2.02 -9.03
N THR A 151 12.27 -2.01 -9.20
CA THR A 151 13.16 -1.00 -8.62
C THR A 151 12.81 0.39 -9.12
N THR A 152 12.57 0.55 -10.43
CA THR A 152 12.18 1.83 -11.03
C THR A 152 10.86 2.35 -10.43
N PHE A 153 9.81 1.51 -10.34
CA PHE A 153 8.55 1.91 -9.74
C PHE A 153 8.68 2.22 -8.25
N SER A 154 9.51 1.49 -7.52
CA SER A 154 9.74 1.76 -6.09
C SER A 154 10.42 3.11 -5.88
N VAL A 155 11.43 3.45 -6.68
CA VAL A 155 12.14 4.74 -6.62
C VAL A 155 11.21 5.89 -7.04
N LEU A 156 10.42 5.73 -8.11
CA LEU A 156 9.44 6.74 -8.53
C LEU A 156 8.38 6.97 -7.44
N SER A 157 7.85 5.91 -6.82
CA SER A 157 6.92 6.01 -5.70
C SER A 157 7.55 6.74 -4.52
N TRP A 158 8.80 6.42 -4.20
CA TRP A 158 9.55 7.06 -3.11
C TRP A 158 9.74 8.55 -3.35
N ILE A 159 10.15 8.96 -4.56
CA ILE A 159 10.28 10.38 -4.95
C ILE A 159 8.93 11.09 -4.83
N THR A 160 7.87 10.50 -5.37
CA THR A 160 6.52 11.08 -5.33
C THR A 160 6.05 11.33 -3.90
N MET A 161 6.24 10.35 -3.01
CA MET A 161 5.89 10.48 -1.60
C MET A 161 6.75 11.53 -0.89
N GLY A 162 8.04 11.58 -1.20
CA GLY A 162 8.95 12.61 -0.69
C GLY A 162 8.51 14.01 -1.09
N VAL A 163 8.13 14.21 -2.36
CA VAL A 163 7.59 15.49 -2.86
C VAL A 163 6.28 15.85 -2.17
N LEU A 164 5.35 14.90 -2.02
CA LEU A 164 4.07 15.13 -1.32
C LEU A 164 4.28 15.51 0.15
N LEU A 165 5.21 14.87 0.84
CA LEU A 165 5.54 15.21 2.22
C LEU A 165 6.25 16.57 2.33
N GLY A 166 7.19 16.86 1.41
CA GLY A 166 7.90 18.14 1.36
C GLY A 166 6.99 19.32 1.03
N GLY A 167 6.03 19.15 0.13
CA GLY A 167 5.07 20.20 -0.24
C GLY A 167 4.05 20.56 0.84
N ARG A 168 4.02 19.80 1.94
CA ARG A 168 3.16 20.08 3.09
C ARG A 168 3.80 21.05 4.10
N TRP A 169 5.12 21.18 4.06
CA TRP A 169 5.87 22.09 4.95
C TRP A 169 6.04 23.47 4.34
#